data_6e534e70d94daf4cf1def527fcb43084
#
_entry.id   6e534e70d94daf4cf1def527fcb43084
#
_cell.length_a   1.000
_cell.length_b   1.000
_cell.length_c   1.000
_cell.angle_alpha   90.00
_cell.angle_beta   90.00
_cell.angle_gamma   90.00
#
_symmetry.space_group_name_H-M   'P 1'
#
loop_
_entity.id
_entity.type
_entity.pdbx_description
1 polymer ?
#
loop_
_entity_poly.entity_id
_entity_poly.type
_entity_poly.pdbx_seq_one_letter_code
_entity_poly.pdbx_strand_id
1 'polypeptide(L)'
;MKLVTTKFKSGGLHETFREERKLRVFENMVLRRIFGPRRDEVTVEWRRLHNEEINDLYSSPNIVRVIKSRRMRWVGHVARIGEERGVYWILVGKPEGKRPLGRPRRRWVDNIRMGLQEVGCGYMDWIGLAQDRDRWRTLVSAVMNLRVP
;
A
#
# COMPACT_ATOMS: atom_id res chain seq x y z
N MET A 1 -31.66 -9.94 18.10
CA MET A 1 -30.25 -9.86 17.70
C MET A 1 -30.20 -9.39 16.24
N LYS A 2 -30.02 -8.08 16.02
CA LYS A 2 -30.01 -7.48 14.66
C LYS A 2 -28.59 -7.53 14.12
N LEU A 3 -28.37 -8.36 13.11
CA LEU A 3 -27.17 -8.36 12.28
C LEU A 3 -27.08 -7.02 11.53
N VAL A 4 -26.19 -6.15 11.96
CA VAL A 4 -25.84 -4.93 11.24
C VAL A 4 -24.93 -5.33 10.09
N THR A 5 -25.53 -5.59 8.94
CA THR A 5 -24.82 -5.76 7.68
C THR A 5 -24.30 -4.39 7.24
N THR A 6 -23.07 -4.06 7.60
CA THR A 6 -22.39 -2.87 7.07
C THR A 6 -22.11 -3.08 5.58
N LYS A 7 -22.96 -2.49 4.73
CA LYS A 7 -22.70 -2.36 3.29
C LYS A 7 -21.36 -1.67 3.09
N PHE A 8 -20.33 -2.43 2.73
CA PHE A 8 -19.06 -1.88 2.24
C PHE A 8 -19.34 -1.10 0.95
N LYS A 9 -19.17 0.22 1.00
CA LYS A 9 -19.19 1.05 -0.21
C LYS A 9 -17.99 0.70 -1.07
N SER A 10 -18.20 -0.03 -2.16
CA SER A 10 -17.20 -0.45 -3.15
C SER A 10 -16.38 0.70 -3.78
N GLY A 11 -16.86 1.94 -3.71
CA GLY A 11 -16.17 3.11 -4.25
C GLY A 11 -14.79 3.39 -3.67
N GLY A 12 -14.50 2.88 -2.48
CA GLY A 12 -13.23 3.12 -1.79
C GLY A 12 -12.05 2.32 -2.34
N LEU A 13 -12.23 1.09 -2.80
CA LEU A 13 -11.19 0.24 -3.38
C LEU A 13 -10.72 0.80 -4.74
N HIS A 14 -11.65 1.22 -5.56
CA HIS A 14 -11.39 1.73 -6.91
C HIS A 14 -10.47 2.96 -6.91
N GLU A 15 -10.55 3.80 -5.90
CA GLU A 15 -9.76 5.03 -5.79
C GLU A 15 -8.30 4.75 -5.40
N THR A 16 -8.06 3.76 -4.52
CA THR A 16 -6.70 3.37 -4.13
C THR A 16 -5.96 2.71 -5.29
N PHE A 17 -6.61 1.82 -6.03
CA PHE A 17 -6.04 1.23 -7.24
C PHE A 17 -5.68 2.29 -8.30
N ARG A 18 -6.49 3.34 -8.42
CA ARG A 18 -6.20 4.44 -9.33
C ARG A 18 -4.95 5.23 -8.90
N GLU A 19 -4.79 5.47 -7.60
CA GLU A 19 -3.61 6.17 -7.06
C GLU A 19 -2.35 5.31 -7.19
N GLU A 20 -2.43 4.03 -6.89
CA GLU A 20 -1.33 3.08 -7.07
C GLU A 20 -0.90 2.97 -8.54
N ARG A 21 -1.88 2.91 -9.45
CA ARG A 21 -1.58 2.92 -10.89
C ARG A 21 -0.87 4.19 -11.33
N LYS A 22 -1.26 5.36 -10.83
CA LYS A 22 -0.57 6.62 -11.11
C LYS A 22 0.88 6.60 -10.62
N LEU A 23 1.12 6.08 -9.42
CA LEU A 23 2.47 5.95 -8.87
C LEU A 23 3.34 5.02 -9.72
N ARG A 24 2.81 3.88 -10.18
CA ARG A 24 3.55 2.98 -11.08
C ARG A 24 3.85 3.63 -12.43
N VAL A 25 2.88 4.33 -13.00
CA VAL A 25 3.11 5.05 -14.27
C VAL A 25 4.21 6.08 -14.10
N PHE A 26 4.20 6.81 -13.00
CA PHE A 26 5.25 7.78 -12.67
C PHE A 26 6.62 7.10 -12.50
N GLU A 27 6.70 6.02 -11.73
CA GLU A 27 7.94 5.24 -11.53
C GLU A 27 8.50 4.77 -12.88
N ASN A 28 7.70 4.13 -13.72
CA ASN A 28 8.11 3.67 -15.03
C ASN A 28 8.55 4.83 -15.97
N MET A 29 7.91 5.99 -15.84
CA MET A 29 8.30 7.17 -16.62
C MET A 29 9.68 7.68 -16.19
N VAL A 30 9.95 7.75 -14.91
CA VAL A 30 11.25 8.15 -14.37
C VAL A 30 12.35 7.16 -14.76
N LEU A 31 12.08 5.86 -14.60
CA LEU A 31 13.03 4.81 -14.95
C LEU A 31 13.38 4.81 -16.45
N ARG A 32 12.38 5.01 -17.33
CA ARG A 32 12.63 5.17 -18.78
C ARG A 32 13.51 6.38 -19.08
N ARG A 33 13.39 7.45 -18.32
CA ARG A 33 14.23 8.63 -18.49
C ARG A 33 15.68 8.38 -18.04
N ILE A 34 15.85 7.55 -17.00
CA ILE A 34 17.17 7.18 -16.47
C ILE A 34 17.88 6.19 -17.41
N PHE A 35 17.20 5.12 -17.82
CA PHE A 35 17.79 4.07 -18.66
C PHE A 35 17.83 4.41 -20.14
N GLY A 36 17.00 5.35 -20.59
CA GLY A 36 16.92 5.74 -21.99
C GLY A 36 16.29 4.70 -22.91
N PRO A 37 16.32 4.93 -24.23
CA PRO A 37 15.89 3.95 -25.23
C PRO A 37 16.95 2.85 -25.39
N ARG A 38 16.52 1.63 -25.77
CA ARG A 38 17.39 0.51 -26.10
C ARG A 38 17.38 0.28 -27.60
N ARG A 39 18.52 -0.06 -28.16
CA ARG A 39 18.63 -0.48 -29.55
C ARG A 39 18.16 -1.92 -29.68
N ASP A 40 17.21 -2.16 -30.56
CA ASP A 40 16.75 -3.51 -30.87
C ASP A 40 17.83 -4.25 -31.67
N GLU A 41 18.14 -5.50 -31.29
CA GLU A 41 19.21 -6.28 -31.91
C GLU A 41 18.83 -6.80 -33.32
N VAL A 42 17.52 -6.93 -33.56
CA VAL A 42 17.01 -7.47 -34.82
C VAL A 42 16.73 -6.38 -35.86
N THR A 43 16.03 -5.31 -35.42
CA THR A 43 15.65 -4.21 -36.33
C THR A 43 16.71 -3.11 -36.40
N VAL A 44 17.69 -3.14 -35.49
CA VAL A 44 18.75 -2.12 -35.38
C VAL A 44 18.21 -0.71 -35.05
N GLU A 45 16.92 -0.58 -34.78
CA GLU A 45 16.25 0.69 -34.45
C GLU A 45 16.24 0.95 -32.95
N TRP A 46 16.20 2.22 -32.57
CA TRP A 46 16.03 2.64 -31.18
C TRP A 46 14.58 2.54 -30.78
N ARG A 47 14.28 1.72 -29.76
CA ARG A 47 12.94 1.56 -29.24
C ARG A 47 12.85 1.91 -27.77
N ARG A 48 11.64 2.28 -27.35
CA ARG A 48 11.32 2.54 -25.96
C ARG A 48 11.27 1.21 -25.18
N LEU A 49 11.86 1.19 -24.00
CA LEU A 49 11.81 0.04 -23.09
C LEU A 49 10.37 -0.30 -22.68
N HIS A 50 10.03 -1.58 -22.72
CA HIS A 50 8.81 -2.11 -22.14
C HIS A 50 8.89 -2.13 -20.61
N ASN A 51 7.72 -2.21 -19.92
CA ASN A 51 7.68 -2.19 -18.46
C ASN A 51 8.44 -3.38 -17.84
N GLU A 52 8.38 -4.54 -18.45
CA GLU A 52 9.08 -5.76 -18.01
C GLU A 52 10.58 -5.57 -18.06
N GLU A 53 11.11 -5.05 -19.15
CA GLU A 53 12.54 -4.75 -19.31
C GLU A 53 13.05 -3.72 -18.29
N ILE A 54 12.21 -2.73 -17.96
CA ILE A 54 12.54 -1.75 -16.91
C ILE A 54 12.62 -2.42 -15.55
N ASN A 55 11.68 -3.32 -15.25
CA ASN A 55 11.66 -4.05 -13.99
C ASN A 55 12.86 -5.00 -13.86
N ASP A 56 13.33 -5.58 -14.95
CA ASP A 56 14.53 -6.42 -14.98
C ASP A 56 15.82 -5.61 -14.75
N LEU A 57 15.88 -4.41 -15.33
CA LEU A 57 17.01 -3.50 -15.14
C LEU A 57 17.03 -2.88 -13.73
N TYR A 58 15.85 -2.66 -13.14
CA TYR A 58 15.68 -2.07 -11.83
C TYR A 58 15.18 -3.10 -10.83
N SER A 59 16.11 -3.77 -10.17
CA SER A 59 15.84 -4.85 -9.21
C SER A 59 15.22 -4.39 -7.88
N SER A 60 15.06 -3.09 -7.68
CA SER A 60 14.46 -2.54 -6.46
C SER A 60 12.95 -2.83 -6.39
N PRO A 61 12.41 -3.06 -5.18
CA PRO A 61 10.96 -3.28 -5.05
C PRO A 61 10.17 -2.06 -5.53
N ASN A 62 9.04 -2.32 -6.17
CA ASN A 62 8.10 -1.30 -6.63
C ASN A 62 7.75 -0.30 -5.52
N ILE A 63 7.67 0.99 -5.86
CA ILE A 63 7.41 2.10 -4.93
C ILE A 63 6.15 1.88 -4.08
N VAL A 64 5.10 1.28 -4.65
CA VAL A 64 3.84 0.97 -3.93
C VAL A 64 4.09 -0.04 -2.81
N ARG A 65 4.88 -1.08 -3.06
CA ARG A 65 5.26 -2.08 -2.05
C ARG A 65 6.08 -1.46 -0.92
N VAL A 66 7.01 -0.59 -1.26
CA VAL A 66 7.84 0.13 -0.27
C VAL A 66 6.95 0.99 0.62
N ILE A 67 6.01 1.73 0.05
CA ILE A 67 5.06 2.56 0.80
C ILE A 67 4.19 1.70 1.72
N LYS A 68 3.60 0.60 1.21
CA LYS A 68 2.76 -0.32 1.99
C LYS A 68 3.54 -0.93 3.14
N SER A 69 4.75 -1.44 2.91
CA SER A 69 5.58 -2.04 3.95
C SER A 69 5.99 -1.05 5.04
N ARG A 70 6.34 0.18 4.66
CA ARG A 70 6.66 1.24 5.64
C ARG A 70 5.45 1.60 6.50
N ARG A 71 4.26 1.72 5.89
CA ARG A 71 3.01 1.94 6.62
C ARG A 71 2.73 0.81 7.62
N MET A 72 2.87 -0.45 7.19
CA MET A 72 2.65 -1.60 8.05
C MET A 72 3.66 -1.67 9.20
N ARG A 73 4.94 -1.38 8.96
CA ARG A 73 5.96 -1.30 10.02
C ARG A 73 5.62 -0.24 11.06
N TRP A 74 5.25 0.96 10.60
CA TRP A 74 4.87 2.06 11.48
C TRP A 74 3.65 1.71 12.31
N VAL A 75 2.62 1.15 11.71
CA VAL A 75 1.38 0.72 12.38
C VAL A 75 1.64 -0.31 13.46
N GLY A 76 2.45 -1.33 13.18
CA GLY A 76 2.82 -2.32 14.17
C GLY A 76 3.62 -1.73 15.33
N HIS A 77 4.42 -0.72 15.08
CA HIS A 77 5.12 0.02 16.13
C HIS A 77 4.13 0.80 17.01
N VAL A 78 3.20 1.55 16.40
CA VAL A 78 2.18 2.33 17.13
C VAL A 78 1.26 1.43 17.95
N ALA A 79 0.83 0.29 17.38
CA ALA A 79 -0.02 -0.65 18.10
C ALA A 79 0.65 -1.21 19.37
N ARG A 80 1.97 -1.45 19.35
CA ARG A 80 2.74 -1.93 20.52
C ARG A 80 3.02 -0.87 21.55
N ILE A 81 3.03 0.42 21.18
CA ILE A 81 3.21 1.53 22.14
C ILE A 81 2.00 1.65 23.07
N GLY A 82 0.81 1.22 22.59
CA GLY A 82 -0.42 1.23 23.37
C GLY A 82 -1.21 2.53 23.31
N GLU A 83 -2.35 2.51 23.99
CA GLU A 83 -3.39 3.53 23.92
C GLU A 83 -3.02 4.84 24.65
N GLU A 84 -2.06 4.80 25.53
CA GLU A 84 -1.67 5.94 26.36
C GLU A 84 -1.02 7.08 25.58
N ARG A 85 -0.59 6.83 24.35
CA ARG A 85 0.04 7.85 23.51
C ARG A 85 -0.88 8.38 22.43
N GLY A 86 -0.88 9.70 22.25
CA GLY A 86 -1.70 10.42 21.27
C GLY A 86 -1.54 9.92 19.83
N VAL A 87 -0.40 9.27 19.47
CA VAL A 87 -0.18 8.65 18.17
C VAL A 87 -1.13 7.49 17.92
N TYR A 88 -1.50 6.73 18.94
CA TYR A 88 -2.49 5.65 18.83
C TYR A 88 -3.86 6.19 18.40
N TRP A 89 -4.27 7.33 18.96
CA TRP A 89 -5.53 7.99 18.61
C TRP A 89 -5.58 8.49 17.16
N ILE A 90 -4.43 8.89 16.60
CA ILE A 90 -4.33 9.22 15.16
C ILE A 90 -4.60 7.99 14.30
N LEU A 91 -4.18 6.82 14.76
CA LEU A 91 -4.35 5.56 14.04
C LEU A 91 -5.79 5.04 14.12
N VAL A 92 -6.38 5.00 15.31
CA VAL A 92 -7.68 4.36 15.60
C VAL A 92 -8.80 5.37 15.78
N GLY A 93 -8.49 6.59 16.24
CA GLY A 93 -9.43 7.62 16.61
C GLY A 93 -10.29 8.14 15.47
N LYS A 94 -11.46 8.62 15.83
CA LYS A 94 -12.30 9.43 14.95
C LYS A 94 -11.97 10.90 15.20
N PRO A 95 -11.68 11.71 14.19
CA PRO A 95 -11.53 13.13 14.39
C PRO A 95 -12.84 13.71 14.95
N GLU A 96 -12.77 14.39 16.09
CA GLU A 96 -13.86 15.14 16.66
C GLU A 96 -13.98 16.46 15.89
N GLY A 97 -15.19 16.82 15.45
CA GLY A 97 -15.46 18.07 14.77
C GLY A 97 -16.06 17.93 13.36
N LYS A 98 -16.39 19.09 12.77
CA LYS A 98 -16.95 19.15 11.40
C LYS A 98 -15.90 18.69 10.40
N ARG A 99 -16.32 17.82 9.46
CA ARG A 99 -15.44 17.41 8.34
C ARG A 99 -15.05 18.65 7.55
N PRO A 100 -13.74 18.82 7.24
CA PRO A 100 -13.33 19.90 6.35
C PRO A 100 -14.04 19.75 4.99
N LEU A 101 -14.42 20.86 4.39
CA LEU A 101 -14.91 20.91 3.01
C LEU A 101 -13.78 20.42 2.10
N GLY A 102 -14.00 19.28 1.45
CA GLY A 102 -13.02 18.68 0.55
C GLY A 102 -13.21 17.18 0.41
N ARG A 103 -12.36 16.57 -0.43
CA ARG A 103 -12.38 15.12 -0.67
C ARG A 103 -12.13 14.36 0.63
N PRO A 104 -13.01 13.42 1.04
CA PRO A 104 -12.80 12.65 2.25
C PRO A 104 -11.52 11.81 2.12
N ARG A 105 -10.51 12.12 2.95
CA ARG A 105 -9.30 11.30 3.06
C ARG A 105 -9.66 10.00 3.78
N ARG A 106 -9.13 8.88 3.29
CA ARG A 106 -9.26 7.61 3.97
C ARG A 106 -8.55 7.65 5.31
N ARG A 107 -9.13 6.97 6.27
CA ARG A 107 -8.50 6.77 7.57
C ARG A 107 -7.32 5.83 7.43
N TRP A 108 -6.35 5.95 8.30
CA TRP A 108 -5.21 5.04 8.37
C TRP A 108 -5.65 3.58 8.53
N VAL A 109 -6.66 3.34 9.39
CA VAL A 109 -7.26 2.01 9.62
C VAL A 109 -7.77 1.38 8.32
N ASP A 110 -8.42 2.15 7.45
CA ASP A 110 -8.96 1.63 6.19
C ASP A 110 -7.85 1.20 5.24
N ASN A 111 -6.75 1.98 5.16
CA ASN A 111 -5.59 1.63 4.35
C ASN A 111 -4.87 0.38 4.86
N ILE A 112 -4.82 0.20 6.19
CA ILE A 112 -4.22 -0.98 6.81
C ILE A 112 -5.07 -2.21 6.53
N ARG A 113 -6.38 -2.12 6.73
CA ARG A 113 -7.31 -3.22 6.43
C ARG A 113 -7.21 -3.68 4.99
N MET A 114 -7.09 -2.74 4.05
CA MET A 114 -6.88 -3.10 2.64
C MET A 114 -5.56 -3.84 2.41
N GLY A 115 -4.46 -3.36 3.00
CA GLY A 115 -3.18 -4.06 2.93
C GLY A 115 -3.23 -5.47 3.52
N LEU A 116 -4.01 -5.67 4.59
CA LEU A 116 -4.25 -6.99 5.19
C LEU A 116 -5.13 -7.88 4.32
N GLN A 117 -6.16 -7.33 3.67
CA GLN A 117 -7.01 -8.08 2.74
C GLN A 117 -6.21 -8.62 1.54
N GLU A 118 -5.28 -7.83 1.01
CA GLU A 118 -4.41 -8.25 -0.10
C GLU A 118 -3.52 -9.45 0.25
N VAL A 119 -3.12 -9.60 1.52
CA VAL A 119 -2.35 -10.76 2.02
C VAL A 119 -3.24 -11.87 2.61
N GLY A 120 -4.57 -11.77 2.44
CA GLY A 120 -5.50 -12.78 2.93
C GLY A 120 -5.85 -12.68 4.43
N CYS A 121 -5.39 -11.64 5.13
CA CYS A 121 -5.58 -11.44 6.57
C CYS A 121 -6.66 -10.40 6.92
N GLY A 122 -7.61 -10.13 6.02
CA GLY A 122 -8.57 -9.03 6.15
C GLY A 122 -9.55 -9.10 7.33
N TYR A 123 -9.73 -10.28 7.92
CA TYR A 123 -10.67 -10.52 9.03
C TYR A 123 -9.99 -10.58 10.41
N MET A 124 -8.67 -10.47 10.48
CA MET A 124 -7.94 -10.58 11.73
C MET A 124 -7.93 -9.26 12.50
N ASP A 125 -7.93 -9.37 13.83
CA ASP A 125 -7.58 -8.24 14.70
C ASP A 125 -6.09 -7.93 14.52
N TRP A 126 -5.83 -6.92 13.69
CA TRP A 126 -4.47 -6.53 13.35
C TRP A 126 -3.72 -5.91 14.55
N ILE A 127 -4.44 -5.35 15.53
CA ILE A 127 -3.83 -4.80 16.75
C ILE A 127 -3.25 -5.94 17.59
N GLY A 128 -4.05 -6.99 17.80
CA GLY A 128 -3.59 -8.20 18.48
C GLY A 128 -2.43 -8.89 17.74
N LEU A 129 -2.52 -8.97 16.40
CA LEU A 129 -1.44 -9.53 15.57
C LEU A 129 -0.16 -8.70 15.65
N ALA A 130 -0.27 -7.38 15.76
CA ALA A 130 0.87 -6.47 15.85
C ALA A 130 1.63 -6.55 17.18
N GLN A 131 1.03 -7.11 18.23
CA GLN A 131 1.71 -7.37 19.50
C GLN A 131 2.82 -8.42 19.35
N ASP A 132 2.62 -9.43 18.50
CA ASP A 132 3.64 -10.40 18.14
C ASP A 132 4.54 -9.85 17.03
N ARG A 133 5.80 -9.53 17.37
CA ARG A 133 6.76 -8.94 16.44
C ARG A 133 7.09 -9.84 15.27
N ASP A 134 7.20 -11.13 15.50
CA ASP A 134 7.67 -12.08 14.47
C ASP A 134 6.56 -12.37 13.47
N ARG A 135 5.34 -12.56 13.94
CA ARG A 135 4.17 -12.65 13.08
C ARG A 135 3.96 -11.37 12.26
N TRP A 136 4.13 -10.21 12.90
CA TRP A 136 4.01 -8.94 12.20
C TRP A 136 5.10 -8.74 11.14
N ARG A 137 6.34 -9.13 11.40
CA ARG A 137 7.45 -9.11 10.42
C ARG A 137 7.15 -10.01 9.23
N THR A 138 6.66 -11.20 9.47
CA THR A 138 6.26 -12.15 8.42
C THR A 138 5.19 -11.52 7.51
N LEU A 139 4.17 -10.88 8.11
CA LEU A 139 3.12 -10.19 7.39
C LEU A 139 3.68 -9.02 6.54
N VAL A 140 4.56 -8.20 7.11
CA VAL A 140 5.21 -7.10 6.37
C VAL A 140 6.03 -7.64 5.20
N SER A 141 6.72 -8.76 5.38
CA SER A 141 7.47 -9.43 4.30
C SER A 141 6.54 -9.96 3.21
N ALA A 142 5.39 -10.52 3.58
CA ALA A 142 4.36 -10.94 2.62
C ALA A 142 3.87 -9.76 1.79
N VAL A 143 3.59 -8.60 2.41
CA VAL A 143 3.19 -7.36 1.70
C VAL A 143 4.27 -6.89 0.72
N MET A 144 5.55 -7.04 1.07
CA MET A 144 6.68 -6.71 0.17
C MET A 144 6.76 -7.63 -1.03
N ASN A 145 6.41 -8.90 -0.85
CA ASN A 145 6.55 -9.94 -1.87
C ASN A 145 5.30 -10.11 -2.74
N LEU A 146 4.19 -9.43 -2.41
CA LEU A 146 3.00 -9.45 -3.24
C LEU A 146 3.36 -9.00 -4.66
N ARG A 147 3.19 -9.91 -5.62
CA ARG A 147 3.17 -9.54 -7.03
C ARG A 147 1.88 -8.76 -7.28
N VAL A 148 1.99 -7.47 -7.43
CA VAL A 148 0.87 -6.64 -7.87
C VAL A 148 0.84 -6.79 -9.40
N PRO A 149 -0.24 -7.32 -9.95
CA PRO A 149 -0.38 -7.49 -11.40
C PRO A 149 -0.36 -6.16 -12.15
#